data_ccb7e3165ab18e22ea08e1ab36723fb6
#
_entry.id   ccb7e3165ab18e22ea08e1ab36723fb6
#
_cell.length_a   1.000
_cell.length_b   1.000
_cell.length_c   1.000
_cell.angle_alpha   90.00
_cell.angle_beta   90.00
_cell.angle_gamma   90.00
#
_symmetry.space_group_name_H-M   'P 1'
#
loop_
_entity.id
_entity.type
_entity.pdbx_description
1 polymer ?
#
loop_
_entity_poly.entity_id
_entity_poly.type
_entity_poly.pdbx_seq_one_letter_code
_entity_poly.pdbx_strand_id
1 'polypeptide(L)'
;SFSLNQISDRFPSEGFEARVAFWRAVFTQYGKQDVLLHDKNDLRLIYDVVRFTRGTGPGKSETRRQWRILRIRKKQLAAAMDSLRIRGLDSKKMDKTQQRILTVIQSAELEPSPLLFKKLRNNIHTQRGIKEKFQKGIIRSGIYLREMENTFDRHGLPKELALLPHVESSFNFASRSRRGAAGIWQFMRRTARAYNLRVNRSIDQRLDPLAATDAAARYLKDSYRKLGNWPLAITSYNHGQTGIARAKRRHGSNLLTIISKYQSRSFKYASKNFYVEFLAAVEVSKNYRTYWGPL
;
A
#
# COMPACT_ATOMS: atom_id res chain seq x y z
N SER A 1 17.35 -15.79 3.94
CA SER A 1 16.32 -14.82 3.53
C SER A 1 16.44 -13.54 4.35
N PHE A 2 16.29 -12.40 3.71
CA PHE A 2 16.27 -11.09 4.36
C PHE A 2 14.94 -10.93 5.14
N SER A 3 15.00 -10.53 6.40
CA SER A 3 13.80 -10.33 7.24
C SER A 3 13.57 -8.86 7.55
N LEU A 4 12.36 -8.51 8.00
CA LEU A 4 12.03 -7.14 8.45
C LEU A 4 12.98 -6.60 9.51
N ASN A 5 13.48 -7.47 10.39
CA ASN A 5 14.43 -7.09 11.45
C ASN A 5 15.83 -6.74 10.91
N GLN A 6 16.10 -7.03 9.65
CA GLN A 6 17.35 -6.66 8.93
C GLN A 6 17.21 -5.37 8.11
N ILE A 7 15.99 -4.83 7.99
CA ILE A 7 15.81 -3.46 7.53
C ILE A 7 16.39 -2.56 8.61
N SER A 8 17.24 -1.63 8.22
CA SER A 8 17.92 -0.69 9.11
C SER A 8 17.02 -0.19 10.25
N ASP A 9 17.56 -0.01 11.45
CA ASP A 9 16.88 0.61 12.62
C ASP A 9 16.20 1.96 12.30
N ARG A 10 16.53 2.53 11.15
CA ARG A 10 15.89 3.74 10.62
C ARG A 10 14.45 3.53 10.17
N PHE A 11 14.06 2.29 9.86
CA PHE A 11 12.73 1.91 9.38
C PHE A 11 12.07 0.91 10.34
N PRO A 12 11.56 1.38 11.48
CA PRO A 12 10.96 0.48 12.47
C PRO A 12 9.74 -0.26 11.89
N SER A 13 9.68 -1.56 12.15
CA SER A 13 8.58 -2.45 11.74
C SER A 13 7.69 -2.90 12.90
N GLU A 14 8.07 -2.60 14.14
CA GLU A 14 7.32 -2.97 15.33
C GLU A 14 5.89 -2.43 15.30
N GLY A 15 4.93 -3.31 15.48
CA GLY A 15 3.50 -3.00 15.40
C GLY A 15 2.95 -2.91 13.97
N PHE A 16 3.80 -3.09 12.95
CA PHE A 16 3.38 -3.10 11.55
C PHE A 16 3.41 -4.49 10.90
N GLU A 17 3.81 -5.53 11.63
CA GLU A 17 4.11 -6.88 11.10
C GLU A 17 2.93 -7.44 10.31
N ALA A 18 1.73 -7.39 10.87
CA ALA A 18 0.52 -7.88 10.20
C ALA A 18 0.18 -7.09 8.93
N ARG A 19 0.39 -5.78 8.94
CA ARG A 19 0.19 -4.92 7.76
C ARG A 19 1.21 -5.22 6.68
N VAL A 20 2.47 -5.41 7.05
CA VAL A 20 3.53 -5.80 6.12
C VAL A 20 3.27 -7.18 5.53
N ALA A 21 2.83 -8.15 6.33
CA ALA A 21 2.45 -9.48 5.86
C ALA A 21 1.33 -9.43 4.81
N PHE A 22 0.31 -8.60 5.02
CA PHE A 22 -0.76 -8.38 4.05
C PHE A 22 -0.23 -7.85 2.71
N TRP A 23 0.59 -6.79 2.75
CA TRP A 23 1.13 -6.19 1.52
C TRP A 23 2.16 -7.09 0.83
N ARG A 24 2.96 -7.85 1.58
CA ARG A 24 3.80 -8.92 1.02
C ARG A 24 2.97 -9.91 0.22
N ALA A 25 1.84 -10.36 0.76
CA ALA A 25 0.94 -11.28 0.06
C ALA A 25 0.33 -10.63 -1.20
N VAL A 26 -0.08 -9.36 -1.15
CA VAL A 26 -0.56 -8.59 -2.31
C VAL A 26 0.50 -8.50 -3.40
N PHE A 27 1.78 -8.39 -3.03
CA PHE A 27 2.91 -8.25 -3.97
C PHE A 27 3.40 -9.60 -4.51
N THR A 28 3.22 -10.71 -3.80
CA THR A 28 3.88 -11.99 -4.14
C THR A 28 2.94 -13.16 -4.36
N GLN A 29 1.76 -13.16 -3.74
CA GLN A 29 0.82 -14.30 -3.78
C GLN A 29 -0.39 -13.99 -4.67
N TYR A 30 -0.98 -12.80 -4.55
CA TYR A 30 -2.20 -12.44 -5.25
C TYR A 30 -1.90 -11.70 -6.55
N GLY A 31 -2.39 -12.25 -7.66
CA GLY A 31 -2.23 -11.67 -8.98
C GLY A 31 -3.34 -10.68 -9.35
N LYS A 32 -3.25 -10.14 -10.56
CA LYS A 32 -4.23 -9.17 -11.09
C LYS A 32 -5.66 -9.70 -11.18
N GLN A 33 -5.82 -11.03 -11.17
CA GLN A 33 -7.12 -11.69 -11.20
C GLN A 33 -7.75 -11.83 -9.80
N ASP A 34 -6.95 -11.69 -8.75
CA ASP A 34 -7.39 -11.87 -7.38
C ASP A 34 -7.76 -10.53 -6.76
N VAL A 35 -8.92 -10.50 -6.08
CA VAL A 35 -9.35 -9.33 -5.31
C VAL A 35 -9.72 -9.78 -3.90
N LEU A 36 -8.99 -9.27 -2.93
CA LEU A 36 -9.24 -9.53 -1.51
C LEU A 36 -10.36 -8.64 -1.01
N LEU A 37 -11.32 -9.21 -0.28
CA LEU A 37 -12.28 -8.48 0.54
C LEU A 37 -11.84 -8.59 2.00
N HIS A 38 -11.48 -7.47 2.60
CA HIS A 38 -10.83 -7.43 3.90
C HIS A 38 -11.27 -6.21 4.73
N ASP A 39 -10.91 -6.17 6.00
CA ASP A 39 -11.07 -4.96 6.82
C ASP A 39 -9.99 -3.93 6.47
N LYS A 40 -10.37 -2.68 6.22
CA LYS A 40 -9.44 -1.61 5.84
C LYS A 40 -8.51 -1.14 6.97
N ASN A 41 -8.87 -1.42 8.23
CA ASN A 41 -8.12 -0.99 9.41
C ASN A 41 -7.32 -2.13 10.03
N ASP A 42 -7.88 -3.35 10.06
CA ASP A 42 -7.19 -4.56 10.53
C ASP A 42 -6.93 -5.50 9.35
N LEU A 43 -5.74 -5.42 8.76
CA LEU A 43 -5.39 -6.17 7.56
C LEU A 43 -5.22 -7.68 7.79
N ARG A 44 -5.31 -8.19 9.03
CA ARG A 44 -5.39 -9.61 9.34
C ARG A 44 -6.73 -10.22 8.89
N LEU A 45 -7.77 -9.39 8.83
CA LEU A 45 -9.13 -9.82 8.55
C LEU A 45 -9.40 -9.85 7.04
N ILE A 46 -9.00 -10.92 6.38
CA ILE A 46 -9.33 -11.20 4.98
C ILE A 46 -10.54 -12.13 4.96
N TYR A 47 -11.70 -11.59 4.57
CA TYR A 47 -12.99 -12.30 4.60
C TYR A 47 -13.20 -13.21 3.40
N ASP A 48 -12.70 -12.79 2.22
CA ASP A 48 -12.88 -13.54 0.97
C ASP A 48 -11.83 -13.13 -0.06
N VAL A 49 -11.55 -14.02 -1.00
CA VAL A 49 -10.72 -13.75 -2.18
C VAL A 49 -11.52 -14.12 -3.42
N VAL A 50 -11.91 -13.12 -4.19
CA VAL A 50 -12.61 -13.32 -5.46
C VAL A 50 -11.58 -13.46 -6.57
N ARG A 51 -11.55 -14.64 -7.21
CA ARG A 51 -10.68 -14.90 -8.36
C ARG A 51 -11.49 -14.78 -9.64
N PHE A 52 -11.08 -13.85 -10.50
CA PHE A 52 -11.66 -13.68 -11.82
C PHE A 52 -10.90 -14.54 -12.83
N THR A 53 -11.64 -15.37 -13.58
CA THR A 53 -11.07 -16.04 -14.75
C THR A 53 -10.76 -15.00 -15.84
N ARG A 54 -9.76 -15.24 -16.67
CA ARG A 54 -9.47 -14.37 -17.82
C ARG A 54 -10.72 -14.31 -18.70
N GLY A 55 -11.38 -13.16 -18.72
CA GLY A 55 -12.36 -12.83 -19.74
C GLY A 55 -11.66 -12.66 -21.09
N THR A 56 -12.32 -13.03 -22.15
CA THR A 56 -11.81 -13.01 -23.52
C THR A 56 -11.64 -11.61 -24.12
N GLY A 57 -11.67 -10.54 -23.31
CA GLY A 57 -11.49 -9.18 -23.79
C GLY A 57 -11.03 -8.17 -22.75
N PRO A 58 -10.10 -7.26 -23.11
CA PRO A 58 -9.82 -6.07 -22.33
C PRO A 58 -10.90 -5.04 -22.66
N GLY A 59 -11.90 -4.89 -21.81
CA GLY A 59 -12.96 -3.94 -22.10
C GLY A 59 -13.62 -3.33 -20.87
N LYS A 60 -14.24 -2.18 -21.09
CA LYS A 60 -15.07 -1.50 -20.08
C LYS A 60 -16.19 -2.41 -19.53
N SER A 61 -16.68 -3.37 -20.34
CA SER A 61 -17.71 -4.33 -19.96
C SER A 61 -17.21 -5.33 -18.90
N GLU A 62 -16.00 -5.90 -19.08
CA GLU A 62 -15.42 -6.83 -18.09
C GLU A 62 -15.13 -6.11 -16.77
N THR A 63 -14.60 -4.91 -16.81
CA THR A 63 -14.40 -4.09 -15.62
C THR A 63 -15.73 -3.84 -14.90
N ARG A 64 -16.82 -3.51 -15.62
CA ARG A 64 -18.16 -3.33 -15.03
C ARG A 64 -18.71 -4.62 -14.41
N ARG A 65 -18.50 -5.76 -15.08
CA ARG A 65 -18.88 -7.08 -14.55
C ARG A 65 -18.17 -7.39 -13.24
N GLN A 66 -16.86 -7.22 -13.18
CA GLN A 66 -16.08 -7.42 -11.97
C GLN A 66 -16.54 -6.50 -10.83
N TRP A 67 -16.75 -5.21 -11.10
CA TRP A 67 -17.29 -4.27 -10.11
C TRP A 67 -18.65 -4.69 -9.57
N ARG A 68 -19.54 -5.22 -10.43
CA ARG A 68 -20.85 -5.73 -10.01
C ARG A 68 -20.69 -6.92 -9.06
N ILE A 69 -19.85 -7.88 -9.39
CA ILE A 69 -19.58 -9.06 -8.55
C ILE A 69 -19.01 -8.63 -7.20
N LEU A 70 -18.00 -7.78 -7.18
CA LEU A 70 -17.41 -7.29 -5.94
C LEU A 70 -18.43 -6.54 -5.07
N ARG A 71 -19.30 -5.74 -5.66
CA ARG A 71 -20.37 -5.04 -4.96
C ARG A 71 -21.35 -6.02 -4.32
N ILE A 72 -21.73 -7.07 -5.03
CA ILE A 72 -22.61 -8.13 -4.51
C ILE A 72 -21.93 -8.83 -3.33
N ARG A 73 -20.67 -9.25 -3.48
CA ARG A 73 -19.89 -9.90 -2.40
C ARG A 73 -19.76 -9.03 -1.16
N LYS A 74 -19.47 -7.74 -1.33
CA LYS A 74 -19.45 -6.78 -0.20
C LYS A 74 -20.80 -6.69 0.52
N LYS A 75 -21.92 -6.67 -0.24
CA LYS A 75 -23.26 -6.66 0.34
C LYS A 75 -23.56 -7.96 1.11
N GLN A 76 -23.15 -9.12 0.59
CA GLN A 76 -23.31 -10.41 1.26
C GLN A 76 -22.52 -10.46 2.57
N LEU A 77 -21.26 -10.01 2.59
CA LEU A 77 -20.47 -9.91 3.81
C LEU A 77 -21.11 -8.94 4.82
N ALA A 78 -21.55 -7.77 4.37
CA ALA A 78 -22.22 -6.80 5.23
C ALA A 78 -23.50 -7.36 5.85
N ALA A 79 -24.34 -8.05 5.06
CA ALA A 79 -25.56 -8.68 5.53
C ALA A 79 -25.27 -9.81 6.52
N ALA A 80 -24.24 -10.62 6.29
CA ALA A 80 -23.81 -11.66 7.21
C ALA A 80 -23.35 -11.07 8.57
N MET A 81 -22.59 -9.98 8.55
CA MET A 81 -22.18 -9.27 9.78
C MET A 81 -23.36 -8.64 10.51
N ASP A 82 -24.33 -8.05 9.79
CA ASP A 82 -25.56 -7.52 10.39
C ASP A 82 -26.40 -8.65 11.01
N SER A 83 -26.49 -9.81 10.37
CA SER A 83 -27.18 -10.98 10.92
C SER A 83 -26.52 -11.49 12.21
N LEU A 84 -25.18 -11.64 12.21
CA LEU A 84 -24.42 -12.02 13.42
C LEU A 84 -24.62 -11.01 14.56
N ARG A 85 -24.66 -9.72 14.23
CA ARG A 85 -24.90 -8.65 15.18
C ARG A 85 -26.27 -8.73 15.85
N ILE A 86 -27.30 -9.09 15.09
CA ILE A 86 -28.71 -9.06 15.55
C ILE A 86 -29.14 -10.40 16.16
N ARG A 87 -28.78 -11.52 15.52
CA ARG A 87 -29.24 -12.86 15.88
C ARG A 87 -28.30 -13.62 16.81
N GLY A 88 -27.07 -13.09 17.03
CA GLY A 88 -26.07 -13.76 17.87
C GLY A 88 -25.36 -14.92 17.16
N LEU A 89 -24.69 -15.75 17.95
CA LEU A 89 -23.72 -16.76 17.51
C LEU A 89 -24.28 -18.20 17.53
N ASP A 90 -25.58 -18.41 17.22
CA ASP A 90 -26.14 -19.76 17.15
C ASP A 90 -25.55 -20.54 15.94
N SER A 91 -24.54 -21.36 16.21
CA SER A 91 -23.78 -22.10 15.18
C SER A 91 -24.64 -23.01 14.29
N LYS A 92 -25.76 -23.52 14.81
CA LYS A 92 -26.66 -24.43 14.06
C LYS A 92 -27.45 -23.72 12.94
N LYS A 93 -27.50 -22.38 12.98
CA LYS A 93 -28.26 -21.56 12.03
C LYS A 93 -27.39 -20.65 11.17
N MET A 94 -26.06 -20.79 11.24
CA MET A 94 -25.14 -19.96 10.48
C MET A 94 -24.91 -20.48 9.08
N ASP A 95 -24.94 -19.57 8.11
CA ASP A 95 -24.49 -19.87 6.74
C ASP A 95 -22.95 -19.92 6.63
N LYS A 96 -22.46 -20.39 5.49
CA LYS A 96 -21.02 -20.51 5.22
C LYS A 96 -20.27 -19.17 5.30
N THR A 97 -20.92 -18.06 4.96
CA THR A 97 -20.32 -16.71 5.01
C THR A 97 -20.14 -16.26 6.46
N GLN A 98 -21.15 -16.47 7.29
CA GLN A 98 -21.09 -16.18 8.72
C GLN A 98 -20.02 -17.01 9.44
N GLN A 99 -19.97 -18.33 9.14
CA GLN A 99 -18.94 -19.23 9.69
C GLN A 99 -17.54 -18.76 9.32
N ARG A 100 -17.30 -18.39 8.05
CA ARG A 100 -16.03 -17.85 7.59
C ARG A 100 -15.65 -16.56 8.32
N ILE A 101 -16.56 -15.61 8.47
CA ILE A 101 -16.33 -14.36 9.20
C ILE A 101 -15.90 -14.66 10.64
N LEU A 102 -16.57 -15.57 11.32
CA LEU A 102 -16.20 -15.96 12.69
C LEU A 102 -14.82 -16.61 12.76
N THR A 103 -14.51 -17.53 11.84
CA THR A 103 -13.18 -18.14 11.77
C THR A 103 -12.07 -17.09 11.61
N VAL A 104 -12.28 -16.10 10.73
CA VAL A 104 -11.32 -14.99 10.52
C VAL A 104 -11.17 -14.15 11.78
N ILE A 105 -12.25 -13.81 12.47
CA ILE A 105 -12.24 -13.03 13.72
C ILE A 105 -11.51 -13.81 14.83
N GLN A 106 -11.81 -15.08 15.00
CA GLN A 106 -11.15 -15.96 15.99
C GLN A 106 -9.66 -16.14 15.70
N SER A 107 -9.28 -16.32 14.43
CA SER A 107 -7.85 -16.41 14.03
C SER A 107 -7.07 -15.12 14.31
N ALA A 108 -7.75 -13.99 14.40
CA ALA A 108 -7.16 -12.71 14.78
C ALA A 108 -7.25 -12.43 16.29
N GLU A 109 -7.69 -13.43 17.08
CA GLU A 109 -7.86 -13.33 18.55
C GLU A 109 -8.79 -12.19 18.98
N LEU A 110 -9.82 -11.93 18.17
CA LEU A 110 -10.83 -10.92 18.47
C LEU A 110 -12.08 -11.58 19.05
N GLU A 111 -12.63 -10.96 20.11
CA GLU A 111 -13.88 -11.42 20.73
C GLU A 111 -15.10 -10.95 19.91
N PRO A 112 -15.92 -11.88 19.40
CA PRO A 112 -17.13 -11.51 18.68
C PRO A 112 -18.10 -10.72 19.56
N SER A 113 -18.59 -9.59 19.06
CA SER A 113 -19.58 -8.76 19.75
C SER A 113 -20.41 -7.96 18.74
N PRO A 114 -21.63 -7.53 19.13
CA PRO A 114 -22.45 -6.68 18.27
C PRO A 114 -21.76 -5.41 17.83
N LEU A 115 -20.95 -4.80 18.72
CA LEU A 115 -20.17 -3.60 18.42
C LEU A 115 -19.06 -3.90 17.40
N LEU A 116 -18.35 -5.02 17.56
CA LEU A 116 -17.33 -5.46 16.61
C LEU A 116 -17.94 -5.66 15.21
N PHE A 117 -19.03 -6.41 15.08
CA PHE A 117 -19.70 -6.64 13.79
C PHE A 117 -20.13 -5.35 13.11
N LYS A 118 -20.69 -4.39 13.87
CA LYS A 118 -21.03 -3.05 13.35
C LYS A 118 -19.80 -2.33 12.79
N LYS A 119 -18.69 -2.38 13.49
CA LYS A 119 -17.42 -1.77 13.07
C LYS A 119 -16.88 -2.43 11.80
N LEU A 120 -16.78 -3.76 11.79
CA LEU A 120 -16.24 -4.53 10.67
C LEU A 120 -17.07 -4.36 9.39
N ARG A 121 -18.41 -4.35 9.52
CA ARG A 121 -19.35 -4.10 8.41
C ARG A 121 -19.01 -2.80 7.66
N ASN A 122 -18.67 -1.75 8.38
CA ASN A 122 -18.36 -0.44 7.82
C ASN A 122 -16.94 -0.33 7.25
N ASN A 123 -16.10 -1.32 7.51
CA ASN A 123 -14.69 -1.32 7.13
C ASN A 123 -14.39 -2.22 5.93
N ILE A 124 -15.36 -2.93 5.37
CA ILE A 124 -15.13 -3.84 4.24
C ILE A 124 -14.52 -3.08 3.06
N HIS A 125 -13.32 -3.47 2.67
CA HIS A 125 -12.54 -2.89 1.57
C HIS A 125 -12.15 -3.95 0.55
N THR A 126 -11.78 -3.53 -0.64
CA THR A 126 -11.29 -4.43 -1.70
C THR A 126 -9.87 -4.06 -2.09
N GLN A 127 -8.98 -5.04 -2.13
CA GLN A 127 -7.61 -4.87 -2.58
C GLN A 127 -7.32 -5.88 -3.70
N ARG A 128 -6.95 -5.39 -4.87
CA ARG A 128 -6.51 -6.25 -5.98
C ARG A 128 -5.05 -6.65 -5.78
N GLY A 129 -4.74 -7.92 -6.05
CA GLY A 129 -3.36 -8.40 -6.11
C GLY A 129 -2.59 -7.74 -7.26
N ILE A 130 -1.28 -7.59 -7.08
CA ILE A 130 -0.40 -6.97 -8.08
C ILE A 130 0.91 -7.76 -8.31
N LYS A 131 0.89 -9.06 -8.04
CA LYS A 131 2.06 -9.95 -8.14
C LYS A 131 2.83 -9.75 -9.44
N GLU A 132 2.15 -9.81 -10.57
CA GLU A 132 2.79 -9.70 -11.89
C GLU A 132 3.33 -8.28 -12.15
N LYS A 133 2.65 -7.28 -11.61
CA LYS A 133 3.08 -5.88 -11.73
C LYS A 133 4.33 -5.63 -10.89
N PHE A 134 4.38 -6.20 -9.66
CA PHE A 134 5.52 -6.09 -8.77
C PHE A 134 6.74 -6.81 -9.35
N GLN A 135 6.58 -8.05 -9.85
CA GLN A 135 7.63 -8.79 -10.53
C GLN A 135 8.23 -8.01 -11.70
N LYS A 136 7.39 -7.41 -12.55
CA LYS A 136 7.85 -6.51 -13.61
C LYS A 136 8.63 -5.30 -13.06
N GLY A 137 8.25 -4.81 -11.89
CA GLY A 137 8.96 -3.74 -11.19
C GLY A 137 10.37 -4.16 -10.78
N ILE A 138 10.55 -5.39 -10.27
CA ILE A 138 11.87 -5.95 -9.95
C ILE A 138 12.77 -5.96 -11.20
N ILE A 139 12.26 -6.49 -12.31
CA ILE A 139 13.03 -6.54 -13.57
C ILE A 139 13.43 -5.13 -14.03
N ARG A 140 12.49 -4.18 -14.03
CA ARG A 140 12.74 -2.79 -14.46
C ARG A 140 13.73 -2.07 -13.54
N SER A 141 13.67 -2.29 -12.23
CA SER A 141 14.55 -1.66 -11.28
C SER A 141 16.03 -2.01 -11.51
N GLY A 142 16.31 -3.23 -11.99
CA GLY A 142 17.67 -3.70 -12.27
C GLY A 142 18.48 -2.78 -13.18
N ILE A 143 17.83 -1.97 -14.01
CA ILE A 143 18.51 -1.05 -14.95
C ILE A 143 19.16 0.11 -14.20
N TYR A 144 18.50 0.72 -13.22
CA TYR A 144 18.91 1.97 -12.59
C TYR A 144 19.10 1.88 -11.07
N LEU A 145 18.73 0.77 -10.42
CA LEU A 145 18.67 0.69 -8.96
C LEU A 145 20.01 1.06 -8.30
N ARG A 146 21.12 0.56 -8.84
CA ARG A 146 22.47 0.85 -8.33
C ARG A 146 22.78 2.35 -8.34
N GLU A 147 22.47 3.04 -9.44
CA GLU A 147 22.70 4.49 -9.56
C GLU A 147 21.74 5.29 -8.67
N MET A 148 20.52 4.80 -8.50
CA MET A 148 19.56 5.39 -7.58
C MET A 148 20.01 5.23 -6.12
N GLU A 149 20.48 4.06 -5.72
CA GLU A 149 21.07 3.82 -4.39
C GLU A 149 22.28 4.73 -4.14
N ASN A 150 23.18 4.87 -5.12
CA ASN A 150 24.32 5.79 -5.05
C ASN A 150 23.86 7.26 -4.90
N THR A 151 22.74 7.63 -5.53
CA THR A 151 22.19 8.98 -5.37
C THR A 151 21.72 9.22 -3.93
N PHE A 152 21.01 8.28 -3.34
CA PHE A 152 20.61 8.39 -1.92
C PHE A 152 21.81 8.45 -0.99
N ASP A 153 22.84 7.64 -1.25
CA ASP A 153 24.08 7.62 -0.49
C ASP A 153 24.82 8.98 -0.53
N ARG A 154 24.94 9.59 -1.72
CA ARG A 154 25.50 10.95 -1.88
C ARG A 154 24.73 12.02 -1.09
N HIS A 155 23.44 11.85 -0.91
CA HIS A 155 22.62 12.74 -0.07
C HIS A 155 22.71 12.40 1.42
N GLY A 156 23.43 11.37 1.83
CA GLY A 156 23.53 10.88 3.21
C GLY A 156 22.22 10.22 3.68
N LEU A 157 21.48 9.61 2.78
CA LEU A 157 20.18 9.00 3.02
C LEU A 157 20.23 7.47 2.89
N PRO A 158 19.33 6.73 3.56
CA PRO A 158 19.24 5.28 3.43
C PRO A 158 19.01 4.85 1.97
N LYS A 159 19.79 3.87 1.50
CA LYS A 159 19.70 3.33 0.13
C LYS A 159 18.38 2.65 -0.17
N GLU A 160 17.74 2.08 0.85
CA GLU A 160 16.43 1.42 0.74
C GLU A 160 15.35 2.35 0.20
N LEU A 161 15.48 3.66 0.39
CA LEU A 161 14.55 4.65 -0.17
C LEU A 161 14.48 4.59 -1.71
N ALA A 162 15.52 4.09 -2.39
CA ALA A 162 15.52 3.85 -3.83
C ALA A 162 14.48 2.80 -4.27
N LEU A 163 13.92 2.02 -3.34
CA LEU A 163 12.88 1.02 -3.61
C LEU A 163 11.45 1.57 -3.53
N LEU A 164 11.27 2.83 -3.11
CA LEU A 164 9.95 3.47 -3.05
C LEU A 164 9.19 3.50 -4.38
N PRO A 165 9.82 3.58 -5.57
CA PRO A 165 9.15 3.46 -6.86
C PRO A 165 8.41 2.15 -7.09
N HIS A 166 8.69 1.07 -6.35
CA HIS A 166 7.86 -0.14 -6.38
C HIS A 166 6.43 0.16 -5.95
N VAL A 167 6.25 0.99 -4.92
CA VAL A 167 4.93 1.40 -4.41
C VAL A 167 4.27 2.38 -5.36
N GLU A 168 5.01 3.36 -5.87
CA GLU A 168 4.47 4.44 -6.69
C GLU A 168 4.07 4.02 -8.10
N SER A 169 4.92 3.26 -8.79
CA SER A 169 4.73 2.95 -10.21
C SER A 169 5.13 1.54 -10.61
N SER A 170 5.65 0.72 -9.69
CA SER A 170 6.38 -0.52 -10.00
C SER A 170 7.49 -0.28 -11.02
N PHE A 171 8.27 0.77 -10.83
CA PHE A 171 9.34 1.21 -11.72
C PHE A 171 8.89 1.39 -13.19
N ASN A 172 7.65 1.78 -13.43
CA ASN A 172 7.21 2.05 -14.79
C ASN A 172 7.63 3.47 -15.21
N PHE A 173 8.66 3.56 -16.04
CA PHE A 173 9.25 4.82 -16.51
C PHE A 173 8.26 5.73 -17.24
N ALA A 174 7.30 5.16 -17.95
CA ALA A 174 6.28 5.90 -18.69
C ALA A 174 5.00 6.14 -17.86
N SER A 175 5.00 5.83 -16.57
CA SER A 175 3.80 5.93 -15.74
C SER A 175 3.27 7.37 -15.67
N ARG A 176 1.97 7.52 -15.94
CA ARG A 176 1.24 8.77 -15.77
C ARG A 176 -0.09 8.50 -15.08
N SER A 177 -0.38 9.26 -14.04
CA SER A 177 -1.65 9.17 -13.34
C SER A 177 -2.70 10.11 -13.97
N ARG A 178 -3.97 9.81 -13.76
CA ARG A 178 -5.08 10.70 -14.17
C ARG A 178 -5.00 12.08 -13.50
N ARG A 179 -4.32 12.20 -12.36
CA ARG A 179 -4.12 13.45 -11.62
C ARG A 179 -2.87 14.21 -12.05
N GLY A 180 -2.14 13.72 -13.07
CA GLY A 180 -0.98 14.40 -13.63
C GLY A 180 0.36 14.08 -12.97
N ALA A 181 0.44 13.07 -12.09
CA ALA A 181 1.72 12.54 -11.63
C ALA A 181 2.43 11.77 -12.75
N ALA A 182 3.76 11.79 -12.80
CA ALA A 182 4.53 11.14 -13.86
C ALA A 182 5.86 10.55 -13.38
N GLY A 183 6.32 9.53 -14.13
CA GLY A 183 7.58 8.83 -13.94
C GLY A 183 7.55 7.81 -12.80
N ILE A 184 8.70 7.20 -12.54
CA ILE A 184 8.81 6.16 -11.50
C ILE A 184 8.51 6.68 -10.11
N TRP A 185 8.79 7.97 -9.83
CA TRP A 185 8.57 8.65 -8.58
C TRP A 185 7.20 9.32 -8.43
N GLN A 186 6.38 9.33 -9.49
CA GLN A 186 5.03 9.91 -9.51
C GLN A 186 4.97 11.35 -9.02
N PHE A 187 5.95 12.18 -9.41
CA PHE A 187 5.92 13.60 -9.08
C PHE A 187 4.76 14.34 -9.76
N MET A 188 4.07 15.15 -8.99
CA MET A 188 3.20 16.19 -9.54
C MET A 188 4.05 17.33 -10.12
N ARG A 189 3.58 18.02 -11.17
CA ARG A 189 4.33 19.12 -11.84
C ARG A 189 4.83 20.19 -10.86
N ARG A 190 3.98 20.61 -9.94
CA ARG A 190 4.32 21.64 -8.95
C ARG A 190 5.47 21.19 -8.05
N THR A 191 5.38 20.00 -7.50
CA THR A 191 6.41 19.45 -6.63
C THR A 191 7.71 19.21 -7.40
N ALA A 192 7.64 18.67 -8.62
CA ALA A 192 8.80 18.46 -9.48
C ALA A 192 9.58 19.76 -9.71
N ARG A 193 8.89 20.84 -10.06
CA ARG A 193 9.50 22.15 -10.26
C ARG A 193 10.09 22.74 -8.98
N ALA A 194 9.44 22.53 -7.83
CA ALA A 194 9.96 22.97 -6.54
C ALA A 194 11.27 22.27 -6.15
N TYR A 195 11.52 21.08 -6.70
CA TYR A 195 12.78 20.33 -6.55
C TYR A 195 13.64 20.34 -7.82
N ASN A 196 13.54 21.44 -8.62
CA ASN A 196 14.39 21.77 -9.76
C ASN A 196 14.31 20.79 -10.95
N LEU A 197 13.23 20.01 -11.10
CA LEU A 197 12.97 19.25 -12.32
C LEU A 197 12.36 20.19 -13.38
N ARG A 198 12.92 20.16 -14.58
CA ARG A 198 12.36 20.87 -15.74
C ARG A 198 11.11 20.15 -16.24
N VAL A 199 9.97 20.84 -16.20
CA VAL A 199 8.69 20.30 -16.67
C VAL A 199 7.98 21.38 -17.45
N ASN A 200 8.03 21.28 -18.78
CA ASN A 200 7.39 22.17 -19.74
C ASN A 200 6.75 21.38 -20.89
N ARG A 201 6.46 22.01 -22.02
CA ARG A 201 5.87 21.34 -23.19
C ARG A 201 6.83 20.37 -23.89
N SER A 202 8.13 20.69 -23.90
CA SER A 202 9.17 19.95 -24.63
C SER A 202 9.93 18.97 -23.74
N ILE A 203 10.07 19.26 -22.44
CA ILE A 203 10.88 18.49 -21.50
C ILE A 203 10.07 18.14 -20.26
N ASP A 204 10.09 16.87 -19.88
CA ASP A 204 9.50 16.37 -18.64
C ASP A 204 10.50 15.48 -17.90
N GLN A 205 11.36 16.08 -17.08
CA GLN A 205 12.40 15.38 -16.30
C GLN A 205 11.84 14.44 -15.21
N ARG A 206 10.54 14.45 -14.97
CA ARG A 206 9.91 13.43 -14.12
C ARG A 206 10.00 12.03 -14.73
N LEU A 207 10.20 11.94 -16.06
CA LEU A 207 10.37 10.70 -16.80
C LEU A 207 11.83 10.25 -16.88
N ASP A 208 12.78 11.10 -16.49
CA ASP A 208 14.19 10.76 -16.34
C ASP A 208 14.40 10.10 -14.96
N PRO A 209 14.75 8.80 -14.90
CA PRO A 209 14.84 8.08 -13.64
C PRO A 209 15.89 8.66 -12.68
N LEU A 210 17.02 9.13 -13.20
CA LEU A 210 18.12 9.62 -12.38
C LEU A 210 17.87 11.06 -11.90
N ALA A 211 17.41 11.94 -12.77
CA ALA A 211 17.04 13.31 -12.39
C ALA A 211 15.89 13.28 -11.37
N ALA A 212 14.88 12.44 -11.60
CA ALA A 212 13.75 12.30 -10.67
C ALA A 212 14.18 11.69 -9.32
N THR A 213 15.15 10.77 -9.31
CA THR A 213 15.70 10.19 -8.08
C THR A 213 16.44 11.23 -7.23
N ASP A 214 17.23 12.11 -7.85
CA ASP A 214 17.88 13.21 -7.13
C ASP A 214 16.87 14.17 -6.51
N ALA A 215 15.81 14.52 -7.24
CA ALA A 215 14.73 15.33 -6.70
C ALA A 215 13.97 14.62 -5.55
N ALA A 216 13.73 13.32 -5.66
CA ALA A 216 13.11 12.52 -4.62
C ALA A 216 13.98 12.44 -3.35
N ALA A 217 15.30 12.28 -3.50
CA ALA A 217 16.23 12.31 -2.37
C ALA A 217 16.17 13.64 -1.62
N ARG A 218 16.16 14.77 -2.33
CA ARG A 218 15.99 16.09 -1.72
C ARG A 218 14.64 16.26 -1.03
N TYR A 219 13.56 15.82 -1.65
CA TYR A 219 12.22 15.86 -1.06
C TYR A 219 12.15 15.04 0.23
N LEU A 220 12.66 13.81 0.23
CA LEU A 220 12.66 12.94 1.39
C LEU A 220 13.57 13.45 2.51
N LYS A 221 14.70 14.06 2.17
CA LYS A 221 15.59 14.73 3.14
C LYS A 221 14.87 15.88 3.85
N ASP A 222 14.17 16.72 3.10
CA ASP A 222 13.37 17.81 3.66
C ASP A 222 12.21 17.30 4.51
N SER A 223 11.55 16.23 4.08
CA SER A 223 10.49 15.59 4.85
C SER A 223 11.02 15.05 6.18
N TYR A 224 12.18 14.38 6.17
CA TYR A 224 12.81 13.88 7.38
C TYR A 224 13.18 15.03 8.35
N ARG A 225 13.79 16.11 7.84
CA ARG A 225 14.12 17.30 8.66
C ARG A 225 12.89 17.89 9.34
N LYS A 226 11.76 17.97 8.61
CA LYS A 226 10.51 18.53 9.14
C LYS A 226 9.79 17.60 10.11
N LEU A 227 9.83 16.31 9.89
CA LEU A 227 8.97 15.34 10.55
C LEU A 227 9.72 14.51 11.62
N GLY A 228 11.04 14.37 11.52
CA GLY A 228 11.92 13.83 12.56
C GLY A 228 12.09 12.31 12.54
N ASN A 229 11.32 11.57 11.73
CA ASN A 229 11.49 10.13 11.57
C ASN A 229 11.06 9.65 10.18
N TRP A 230 11.53 8.47 9.77
CA TRP A 230 11.26 7.91 8.45
C TRP A 230 9.81 7.45 8.25
N PRO A 231 9.14 6.82 9.22
CA PRO A 231 7.72 6.48 9.05
C PRO A 231 6.86 7.68 8.64
N LEU A 232 7.06 8.83 9.26
CA LEU A 232 6.34 10.06 8.90
C LEU A 232 6.84 10.68 7.60
N ALA A 233 8.16 10.69 7.37
CA ALA A 233 8.74 11.23 6.14
C ALA A 233 8.27 10.47 4.89
N ILE A 234 8.27 9.14 4.95
CA ILE A 234 7.77 8.29 3.86
C ILE A 234 6.26 8.47 3.67
N THR A 235 5.48 8.45 4.74
CA THR A 235 4.02 8.68 4.67
C THR A 235 3.71 10.05 4.05
N SER A 236 4.53 11.07 4.32
CA SER A 236 4.38 12.41 3.75
C SER A 236 4.59 12.46 2.24
N TYR A 237 5.31 11.51 1.66
CA TYR A 237 5.47 11.40 0.21
C TYR A 237 4.12 11.22 -0.49
N ASN A 238 3.24 10.42 0.09
CA ASN A 238 1.87 10.20 -0.41
C ASN A 238 0.90 11.31 0.03
N HIS A 239 0.91 11.67 1.32
CA HIS A 239 -0.10 12.57 1.90
C HIS A 239 0.29 14.06 1.86
N GLY A 240 1.56 14.35 1.65
CA GLY A 240 2.11 15.70 1.72
C GLY A 240 2.66 16.07 3.09
N GLN A 241 3.77 16.83 3.07
CA GLN A 241 4.50 17.22 4.29
C GLN A 241 3.62 18.03 5.26
N THR A 242 2.84 18.99 4.76
CA THR A 242 1.97 19.83 5.59
C THR A 242 0.89 19.02 6.31
N GLY A 243 0.30 18.05 5.62
CA GLY A 243 -0.72 17.16 6.21
C GLY A 243 -0.18 16.33 7.34
N ILE A 244 0.99 15.69 7.15
CA ILE A 244 1.63 14.88 8.18
C ILE A 244 2.19 15.73 9.33
N ALA A 245 2.71 16.92 9.05
CA ALA A 245 3.12 17.85 10.11
C ALA A 245 1.94 18.25 11.00
N ARG A 246 0.75 18.46 10.42
CA ARG A 246 -0.48 18.71 11.18
C ARG A 246 -0.90 17.51 12.02
N ALA A 247 -0.82 16.30 11.45
CA ALA A 247 -1.12 15.06 12.16
C ALA A 247 -0.16 14.88 13.36
N LYS A 248 1.15 15.11 13.16
CA LYS A 248 2.18 15.04 14.20
C LYS A 248 1.90 16.02 15.35
N ARG A 249 1.55 17.27 15.04
CA ARG A 249 1.22 18.26 16.08
C ARG A 249 0.02 17.83 16.95
N ARG A 250 -0.96 17.13 16.36
CA ARG A 250 -2.19 16.72 17.06
C ARG A 250 -2.04 15.40 17.80
N HIS A 251 -1.23 14.47 17.30
CA HIS A 251 -1.23 13.08 17.76
C HIS A 251 0.16 12.54 18.11
N GLY A 252 1.20 13.38 18.05
CA GLY A 252 2.58 12.97 18.32
C GLY A 252 3.26 12.32 17.12
N SER A 253 4.49 11.84 17.30
CA SER A 253 5.38 11.37 16.25
C SER A 253 5.22 9.88 15.90
N ASN A 254 4.36 9.14 16.60
CA ASN A 254 4.14 7.72 16.34
C ASN A 254 3.15 7.53 15.20
N LEU A 255 3.58 6.89 14.11
CA LEU A 255 2.74 6.67 12.93
C LEU A 255 1.52 5.78 13.22
N LEU A 256 1.65 4.74 14.06
CA LEU A 256 0.51 3.89 14.44
C LEU A 256 -0.59 4.70 15.12
N THR A 257 -0.20 5.61 16.02
CA THR A 257 -1.14 6.54 16.66
C THR A 257 -1.82 7.45 15.63
N ILE A 258 -1.05 7.99 14.69
CA ILE A 258 -1.60 8.82 13.61
C ILE A 258 -2.57 8.03 12.73
N ILE A 259 -2.22 6.80 12.32
CA ILE A 259 -3.09 5.92 11.53
C ILE A 259 -4.43 5.68 12.23
N SER A 260 -4.41 5.48 13.56
CA SER A 260 -5.61 5.19 14.34
C SER A 260 -6.48 6.43 14.63
N LYS A 261 -5.87 7.57 14.90
CA LYS A 261 -6.55 8.76 15.45
C LYS A 261 -6.74 9.90 14.45
N TYR A 262 -5.79 10.08 13.51
CA TYR A 262 -5.86 11.23 12.61
C TYR A 262 -6.96 11.07 11.57
N GLN A 263 -7.90 12.01 11.59
CA GLN A 263 -9.00 12.09 10.65
C GLN A 263 -8.80 13.29 9.72
N SER A 264 -8.76 13.03 8.42
CA SER A 264 -8.77 14.08 7.42
C SER A 264 -9.43 13.57 6.13
N ARG A 265 -9.88 14.49 5.29
CA ARG A 265 -10.54 14.15 4.03
C ARG A 265 -9.62 13.35 3.09
N SER A 266 -8.32 13.58 3.13
CA SER A 266 -7.32 12.96 2.25
C SER A 266 -6.48 11.86 2.91
N PHE A 267 -6.44 11.78 4.25
CA PHE A 267 -5.69 10.74 4.97
C PHE A 267 -6.53 9.46 5.06
N LYS A 268 -6.58 8.70 3.97
CA LYS A 268 -7.40 7.50 3.83
C LYS A 268 -6.52 6.25 3.68
N TYR A 269 -7.10 5.19 3.16
CA TYR A 269 -6.48 3.85 3.03
C TYR A 269 -5.07 3.90 2.42
N ALA A 270 -4.89 4.56 1.28
CA ALA A 270 -3.58 4.67 0.63
C ALA A 270 -2.52 5.32 1.53
N SER A 271 -2.82 6.48 2.14
CA SER A 271 -1.88 7.16 3.02
C SER A 271 -1.57 6.38 4.29
N LYS A 272 -2.58 5.70 4.86
CA LYS A 272 -2.42 4.86 6.07
C LYS A 272 -1.55 3.62 5.84
N ASN A 273 -1.45 3.15 4.61
CA ASN A 273 -0.68 1.96 4.25
C ASN A 273 0.65 2.27 3.56
N PHE A 274 0.92 3.51 3.19
CA PHE A 274 2.05 3.85 2.35
C PHE A 274 3.40 3.42 2.92
N TYR A 275 3.62 3.65 4.22
CA TYR A 275 4.84 3.23 4.91
C TYR A 275 4.99 1.69 4.95
N VAL A 276 3.92 0.97 5.25
CA VAL A 276 3.98 -0.50 5.30
C VAL A 276 4.10 -1.13 3.91
N GLU A 277 3.56 -0.50 2.89
CA GLU A 277 3.81 -0.88 1.49
C GLU A 277 5.30 -0.74 1.15
N PHE A 278 5.93 0.34 1.60
CA PHE A 278 7.37 0.52 1.45
C PHE A 278 8.17 -0.57 2.16
N LEU A 279 7.86 -0.88 3.43
CA LEU A 279 8.52 -1.96 4.17
C LEU A 279 8.38 -3.31 3.45
N ALA A 280 7.18 -3.65 3.02
CA ALA A 280 6.93 -4.87 2.25
C ALA A 280 7.69 -4.87 0.92
N ALA A 281 7.77 -3.73 0.23
CA ALA A 281 8.51 -3.60 -1.02
C ALA A 281 10.01 -3.81 -0.82
N VAL A 282 10.60 -3.29 0.25
CA VAL A 282 12.00 -3.53 0.60
C VAL A 282 12.24 -5.02 0.87
N GLU A 283 11.43 -5.65 1.71
CA GLU A 283 11.56 -7.06 2.04
C GLU A 283 11.43 -7.96 0.80
N VAL A 284 10.40 -7.74 -0.01
CA VAL A 284 10.17 -8.53 -1.23
C VAL A 284 11.27 -8.31 -2.26
N SER A 285 11.75 -7.07 -2.43
CA SER A 285 12.84 -6.76 -3.37
C SER A 285 14.15 -7.43 -2.97
N LYS A 286 14.49 -7.44 -1.69
CA LYS A 286 15.69 -8.12 -1.18
C LYS A 286 15.60 -9.65 -1.28
N ASN A 287 14.38 -10.20 -1.26
CA ASN A 287 14.10 -11.63 -1.33
C ASN A 287 13.48 -12.08 -2.67
N TYR A 288 13.56 -11.29 -3.73
CA TYR A 288 12.82 -11.55 -4.97
C TYR A 288 13.04 -12.96 -5.54
N ARG A 289 14.27 -13.49 -5.38
CA ARG A 289 14.62 -14.85 -5.85
C ARG A 289 13.81 -15.94 -5.17
N THR A 290 13.42 -15.76 -3.91
CA THR A 290 12.55 -16.69 -3.17
C THR A 290 11.16 -16.77 -3.80
N TYR A 291 10.68 -15.69 -4.38
CA TYR A 291 9.32 -15.62 -4.95
C TYR A 291 9.26 -15.97 -6.44
N TRP A 292 10.33 -15.69 -7.19
CA TRP A 292 10.29 -15.80 -8.66
C TRP A 292 11.54 -16.47 -9.27
N GLY A 293 12.49 -16.89 -8.46
CA GLY A 293 13.78 -17.37 -8.98
C GLY A 293 14.66 -16.25 -9.55
N PRO A 294 15.68 -16.57 -10.33
CA PRO A 294 16.47 -15.56 -11.04
C PRO A 294 15.60 -14.83 -12.07
N LEU A 295 15.69 -13.50 -12.09
CA LEU A 295 14.97 -12.60 -13.01
C LEU A 295 15.94 -11.84 -13.90
#